data_b5c22983ace974f0fa7f1477ae71636f
#
_entry.id   b5c22983ace974f0fa7f1477ae71636f
#
_cell.length_a   1.000
_cell.length_b   1.000
_cell.length_c   1.000
_cell.angle_alpha   90.00
_cell.angle_beta   90.00
_cell.angle_gamma   90.00
#
_symmetry.space_group_name_H-M   'P 1'
#
loop_
_entity.id
_entity.type
_entity.pdbx_description
1 polymer ?
#
loop_
_entity_poly.entity_id
_entity_poly.type
_entity_poly.pdbx_seq_one_letter_code
_entity_poly.pdbx_strand_id
1 'polypeptide(L)'
;MRIDQTKPLFAWDCLDDSPSLKTVRQFLAAIPDGPLLDGLRNRRGRGRNDYPVHVLWGVVLLTPLLRHTSTDSCLAELGRNEGLRRLIGIDSEDKVPKKWNVSRFLETLGQQPHCSRLTEIFDTIVKKLGAAVSDLGQDTAGDSTWLHARAKSSSGAVKSEQAEGLPQPAGGRKEYVDDDGQVTRVFEWFGYKLHLLVDVKHEVALAYEVTSTTAGDGETLPKLLKQAQDNLPPDRIQTLAYDKAADDNKVHRRLAKENI
;
A
#
# COMPACT_ATOMS: atom_id res chain seq x y z
N MET A 1 -7.58 -14.34 -2.32
CA MET A 1 -8.55 -14.63 -1.25
C MET A 1 -9.58 -15.64 -1.74
N ARG A 2 -9.58 -16.87 -1.24
CA ARG A 2 -10.68 -17.82 -1.48
C ARG A 2 -11.70 -17.63 -0.36
N ILE A 3 -12.85 -17.10 -0.70
CA ILE A 3 -14.02 -17.10 0.18
C ILE A 3 -14.78 -18.38 -0.17
N ASP A 4 -14.92 -19.29 0.80
CA ASP A 4 -15.84 -20.43 0.67
C ASP A 4 -17.27 -19.89 0.68
N GLN A 5 -17.79 -19.60 -0.49
CA GLN A 5 -19.19 -19.28 -0.67
C GLN A 5 -19.98 -20.57 -0.63
N THR A 6 -20.87 -20.70 0.34
CA THR A 6 -21.96 -21.68 0.26
C THR A 6 -22.73 -21.42 -1.02
N LYS A 7 -22.71 -22.37 -1.96
CA LYS A 7 -23.46 -22.24 -3.24
C LYS A 7 -24.94 -22.00 -2.92
N PRO A 8 -25.51 -20.85 -3.30
CA PRO A 8 -26.95 -20.63 -3.12
C PRO A 8 -27.71 -21.62 -4.00
N LEU A 9 -28.87 -22.04 -3.54
CA LEU A 9 -29.75 -23.01 -4.25
C LEU A 9 -30.21 -22.48 -5.63
N PHE A 10 -30.15 -21.18 -5.84
CA PHE A 10 -30.44 -20.48 -7.08
C PHE A 10 -29.22 -19.63 -7.46
N ALA A 11 -28.79 -19.71 -8.72
CA ALA A 11 -27.66 -18.96 -9.26
C ALA A 11 -27.99 -17.46 -9.40
N TRP A 12 -28.14 -16.76 -8.27
CA TRP A 12 -28.19 -15.30 -8.25
C TRP A 12 -26.92 -14.66 -8.80
N ASP A 13 -25.84 -15.45 -8.92
CA ASP A 13 -24.58 -15.05 -9.53
C ASP A 13 -24.73 -14.54 -10.97
N CYS A 14 -25.80 -14.94 -11.67
CA CYS A 14 -26.10 -14.47 -13.03
C CYS A 14 -26.69 -13.06 -13.08
N LEU A 15 -27.25 -12.56 -11.97
CA LEU A 15 -27.88 -11.23 -11.90
C LEU A 15 -26.90 -10.13 -11.45
N ASP A 16 -25.83 -10.53 -10.74
CA ASP A 16 -24.84 -9.62 -10.18
C ASP A 16 -23.56 -9.50 -11.02
N ASP A 17 -23.54 -10.02 -12.25
CA ASP A 17 -22.35 -10.00 -13.12
C ASP A 17 -22.21 -8.66 -13.85
N SER A 18 -22.31 -7.56 -13.10
CA SER A 18 -21.89 -6.29 -13.66
C SER A 18 -20.38 -6.33 -13.96
N PRO A 19 -19.91 -5.78 -15.08
CA PRO A 19 -18.49 -5.76 -15.43
C PRO A 19 -17.60 -5.21 -14.32
N SER A 20 -18.10 -4.24 -13.55
CA SER A 20 -17.41 -3.66 -12.40
C SER A 20 -17.24 -4.64 -11.25
N LEU A 21 -18.24 -5.42 -10.88
CA LEU A 21 -18.14 -6.45 -9.83
C LEU A 21 -17.22 -7.59 -10.25
N LYS A 22 -17.24 -7.98 -11.53
CA LYS A 22 -16.32 -8.98 -12.07
C LYS A 22 -14.86 -8.53 -11.93
N THR A 23 -14.54 -7.28 -12.27
CA THR A 23 -13.20 -6.70 -12.11
C THR A 23 -12.76 -6.70 -10.65
N VAL A 24 -13.63 -6.29 -9.72
CA VAL A 24 -13.36 -6.33 -8.27
C VAL A 24 -13.09 -7.75 -7.81
N ARG A 25 -13.90 -8.72 -8.23
CA ARG A 25 -13.71 -10.15 -7.91
C ARG A 25 -12.36 -10.65 -8.40
N GLN A 26 -11.99 -10.35 -9.65
CA GLN A 26 -10.71 -10.73 -10.24
C GLN A 26 -9.53 -10.13 -9.46
N PHE A 27 -9.62 -8.84 -9.11
CA PHE A 27 -8.62 -8.17 -8.30
C PHE A 27 -8.44 -8.86 -6.94
N LEU A 28 -9.53 -9.05 -6.19
CA LEU A 28 -9.48 -9.72 -4.88
C LEU A 28 -8.90 -11.14 -4.97
N ALA A 29 -9.19 -11.86 -6.05
CA ALA A 29 -8.66 -13.22 -6.27
C ALA A 29 -7.17 -13.25 -6.64
N ALA A 30 -6.66 -12.18 -7.25
CA ALA A 30 -5.27 -12.10 -7.70
C ALA A 30 -4.26 -11.78 -6.59
N ILE A 31 -4.73 -11.19 -5.48
CA ILE A 31 -3.86 -10.77 -4.36
C ILE A 31 -3.32 -12.00 -3.62
N PRO A 32 -2.00 -12.12 -3.44
CA PRO A 32 -1.37 -13.25 -2.75
C PRO A 32 -1.38 -13.07 -1.22
N ASP A 33 -2.56 -12.88 -0.64
CA ASP A 33 -2.76 -12.50 0.77
C ASP A 33 -2.91 -13.69 1.74
N GLY A 34 -2.81 -14.93 1.25
CA GLY A 34 -2.96 -16.14 2.07
C GLY A 34 -2.15 -16.13 3.37
N PRO A 35 -0.81 -15.97 3.31
CA PRO A 35 0.04 -15.95 4.50
C PRO A 35 -0.31 -14.83 5.50
N LEU A 36 -0.72 -13.65 5.02
CA LEU A 36 -1.19 -12.55 5.87
C LEU A 36 -2.46 -12.95 6.61
N LEU A 37 -3.46 -13.45 5.88
CA LEU A 37 -4.75 -13.84 6.45
C LEU A 37 -4.61 -14.97 7.47
N ASP A 38 -3.74 -15.95 7.21
CA ASP A 38 -3.46 -17.04 8.14
C ASP A 38 -2.77 -16.53 9.42
N GLY A 39 -1.80 -15.64 9.30
CA GLY A 39 -1.19 -14.98 10.45
C GLY A 39 -2.18 -14.21 11.31
N LEU A 40 -3.06 -13.45 10.67
CA LEU A 40 -4.10 -12.68 11.36
C LEU A 40 -5.16 -13.59 12.02
N ARG A 41 -5.54 -14.70 11.38
CA ARG A 41 -6.45 -15.71 11.99
C ARG A 41 -5.82 -16.35 13.21
N ASN A 42 -4.56 -16.75 13.12
CA ASN A 42 -3.82 -17.36 14.23
C ASN A 42 -3.69 -16.40 15.42
N ARG A 43 -3.37 -15.11 15.16
CA ARG A 43 -3.33 -14.09 16.20
C ARG A 43 -4.68 -13.90 16.88
N ARG A 44 -5.76 -13.92 16.11
CA ARG A 44 -7.12 -13.76 16.64
C ARG A 44 -7.53 -14.91 17.55
N GLY A 45 -7.09 -16.13 17.26
CA GLY A 45 -7.42 -17.32 18.03
C GLY A 45 -8.91 -17.66 18.03
N ARG A 46 -9.38 -18.23 19.15
CA ARG A 46 -10.77 -18.71 19.32
C ARG A 46 -11.77 -17.65 19.83
N GLY A 47 -11.42 -16.37 19.76
CA GLY A 47 -12.29 -15.28 20.24
C GLY A 47 -13.54 -15.07 19.37
N ARG A 48 -14.40 -14.15 19.80
CA ARG A 48 -15.62 -13.74 19.08
C ARG A 48 -15.28 -13.29 17.64
N ASN A 49 -16.00 -13.83 16.67
CA ASN A 49 -15.72 -13.65 15.23
C ASN A 49 -16.83 -12.89 14.49
N ASP A 50 -17.35 -11.81 15.07
CA ASP A 50 -18.41 -11.00 14.46
C ASP A 50 -17.99 -10.44 13.09
N TYR A 51 -16.71 -10.09 12.95
CA TYR A 51 -16.14 -9.60 11.72
C TYR A 51 -14.90 -10.44 11.36
N PRO A 52 -15.05 -11.45 10.50
CA PRO A 52 -13.93 -12.29 10.05
C PRO A 52 -12.79 -11.47 9.47
N VAL A 53 -11.56 -11.98 9.60
CA VAL A 53 -10.35 -11.30 9.13
C VAL A 53 -10.45 -10.92 7.63
N HIS A 54 -10.98 -11.82 6.79
CA HIS A 54 -11.14 -11.57 5.36
C HIS A 54 -12.14 -10.44 5.05
N VAL A 55 -13.17 -10.26 5.90
CA VAL A 55 -14.12 -9.13 5.76
C VAL A 55 -13.41 -7.80 6.02
N LEU A 56 -12.68 -7.70 7.13
CA LEU A 56 -11.94 -6.47 7.47
C LEU A 56 -10.85 -6.17 6.45
N TRP A 57 -10.15 -7.19 5.99
CA TRP A 57 -9.16 -7.08 4.91
C TRP A 57 -9.81 -6.64 3.59
N GLY A 58 -10.95 -7.22 3.24
CA GLY A 58 -11.75 -6.80 2.08
C GLY A 58 -12.11 -5.32 2.12
N VAL A 59 -12.52 -4.77 3.27
CA VAL A 59 -12.78 -3.32 3.43
C VAL A 59 -11.52 -2.50 3.14
N VAL A 60 -10.35 -2.93 3.65
CA VAL A 60 -9.06 -2.23 3.42
C VAL A 60 -8.72 -2.22 1.93
N LEU A 61 -8.91 -3.33 1.23
CA LEU A 61 -8.63 -3.44 -0.21
C LEU A 61 -9.64 -2.65 -1.07
N LEU A 62 -10.93 -2.71 -0.74
CA LEU A 62 -11.98 -2.03 -1.49
C LEU A 62 -11.88 -0.51 -1.36
N THR A 63 -11.40 0.00 -0.23
CA THR A 63 -11.29 1.45 -0.01
C THR A 63 -10.50 2.16 -1.14
N PRO A 64 -9.24 1.83 -1.42
CA PRO A 64 -8.50 2.44 -2.53
C PRO A 64 -8.98 1.94 -3.91
N LEU A 65 -9.38 0.68 -4.05
CA LEU A 65 -9.82 0.12 -5.33
C LEU A 65 -11.03 0.87 -5.90
N LEU A 66 -11.97 1.24 -5.03
CA LEU A 66 -13.16 2.01 -5.39
C LEU A 66 -12.94 3.53 -5.26
N ARG A 67 -11.71 3.97 -5.04
CA ARG A 67 -11.32 5.38 -4.91
C ARG A 67 -12.05 6.12 -3.78
N HIS A 68 -12.38 5.42 -2.71
CA HIS A 68 -12.92 6.05 -1.52
C HIS A 68 -11.84 6.87 -0.79
N THR A 69 -12.19 8.07 -0.36
CA THR A 69 -11.28 8.95 0.39
C THR A 69 -11.09 8.52 1.84
N SER A 70 -11.95 7.61 2.33
CA SER A 70 -11.91 7.11 3.69
C SER A 70 -12.53 5.72 3.81
N THR A 71 -12.17 4.99 4.85
CA THR A 71 -12.84 3.74 5.21
C THR A 71 -14.32 3.93 5.54
N ASP A 72 -14.70 5.11 6.06
CA ASP A 72 -16.11 5.43 6.35
C ASP A 72 -16.95 5.47 5.08
N SER A 73 -16.41 6.08 4.00
CA SER A 73 -17.08 6.11 2.69
C SER A 73 -17.24 4.71 2.11
N CYS A 74 -16.22 3.86 2.26
CA CYS A 74 -16.28 2.46 1.82
C CYS A 74 -17.34 1.68 2.62
N LEU A 75 -17.38 1.83 3.94
CA LEU A 75 -18.38 1.18 4.79
C LEU A 75 -19.80 1.63 4.43
N ALA A 76 -20.01 2.92 4.16
CA ALA A 76 -21.31 3.43 3.70
C ALA A 76 -21.71 2.85 2.33
N GLU A 77 -20.76 2.67 1.41
CA GLU A 77 -21.01 2.00 0.13
C GLU A 77 -21.37 0.53 0.33
N LEU A 78 -20.66 -0.19 1.18
CA LEU A 78 -20.98 -1.58 1.54
C LEU A 78 -22.38 -1.70 2.18
N GLY A 79 -22.83 -0.69 2.95
CA GLY A 79 -24.20 -0.64 3.48
C GLY A 79 -25.26 -0.65 2.38
N ARG A 80 -25.01 0.04 1.28
CA ARG A 80 -25.97 0.19 0.17
C ARG A 80 -25.85 -0.87 -0.93
N ASN A 81 -24.64 -1.41 -1.14
CA ASN A 81 -24.32 -2.26 -2.29
C ASN A 81 -24.17 -3.72 -1.86
N GLU A 82 -25.22 -4.50 -2.08
CA GLU A 82 -25.24 -5.92 -1.72
C GLU A 82 -24.22 -6.74 -2.52
N GLY A 83 -24.01 -6.43 -3.81
CA GLY A 83 -23.03 -7.12 -4.64
C GLY A 83 -21.62 -6.98 -4.09
N LEU A 84 -21.21 -5.77 -3.69
CA LEU A 84 -19.92 -5.53 -3.05
C LEU A 84 -19.81 -6.22 -1.69
N ARG A 85 -20.87 -6.18 -0.87
CA ARG A 85 -20.90 -6.87 0.42
C ARG A 85 -20.61 -8.36 0.26
N ARG A 86 -21.32 -9.02 -0.66
CA ARG A 86 -21.16 -10.45 -0.92
C ARG A 86 -19.77 -10.83 -1.41
N LEU A 87 -19.11 -9.96 -2.20
CA LEU A 87 -17.75 -10.19 -2.67
C LEU A 87 -16.72 -10.38 -1.56
N ILE A 88 -16.93 -9.73 -0.41
CA ILE A 88 -16.05 -9.83 0.75
C ILE A 88 -16.64 -10.68 1.90
N GLY A 89 -17.75 -11.39 1.64
CA GLY A 89 -18.34 -12.33 2.59
C GLY A 89 -19.23 -11.69 3.65
N ILE A 90 -19.88 -10.57 3.35
CA ILE A 90 -20.90 -9.93 4.20
C ILE A 90 -22.29 -10.26 3.65
N ASP A 91 -23.08 -11.03 4.40
CA ASP A 91 -24.40 -11.51 3.96
C ASP A 91 -25.49 -10.45 4.06
N SER A 92 -25.42 -9.55 5.05
CA SER A 92 -26.45 -8.57 5.33
C SER A 92 -25.89 -7.23 5.78
N GLU A 93 -26.68 -6.17 5.67
CA GLU A 93 -26.26 -4.80 6.00
C GLU A 93 -25.88 -4.62 7.47
N ASP A 94 -26.58 -5.26 8.38
CA ASP A 94 -26.32 -5.22 9.82
C ASP A 94 -24.98 -5.86 10.21
N LYS A 95 -24.39 -6.69 9.33
CA LYS A 95 -23.07 -7.29 9.48
C LYS A 95 -21.93 -6.46 8.89
N VAL A 96 -22.20 -5.28 8.34
CA VAL A 96 -21.14 -4.37 7.88
C VAL A 96 -20.31 -3.89 9.08
N PRO A 97 -18.97 -4.00 9.05
CA PRO A 97 -18.14 -3.55 10.16
C PRO A 97 -18.32 -2.07 10.46
N LYS A 98 -18.19 -1.72 11.73
CA LYS A 98 -18.16 -0.31 12.14
C LYS A 98 -16.73 0.26 12.00
N LYS A 99 -16.61 1.56 11.85
CA LYS A 99 -15.34 2.29 11.75
C LYS A 99 -14.29 1.84 12.76
N TRP A 100 -14.65 1.71 14.02
CA TRP A 100 -13.72 1.33 15.07
C TRP A 100 -13.17 -0.10 14.91
N ASN A 101 -13.92 -1.03 14.28
CA ASN A 101 -13.44 -2.37 13.97
C ASN A 101 -12.31 -2.30 12.93
N VAL A 102 -12.51 -1.48 11.88
CA VAL A 102 -11.51 -1.27 10.84
C VAL A 102 -10.28 -0.57 11.41
N SER A 103 -10.45 0.45 12.28
CA SER A 103 -9.32 1.13 12.93
C SER A 103 -8.45 0.17 13.73
N ARG A 104 -9.04 -0.68 14.57
CA ARG A 104 -8.30 -1.72 15.32
C ARG A 104 -7.62 -2.73 14.41
N PHE A 105 -8.26 -3.07 13.30
CA PHE A 105 -7.67 -3.97 12.33
C PHE A 105 -6.44 -3.35 11.66
N LEU A 106 -6.49 -2.06 11.30
CA LEU A 106 -5.35 -1.33 10.75
C LEU A 106 -4.19 -1.23 11.75
N GLU A 107 -4.48 -0.99 13.05
CA GLU A 107 -3.47 -1.05 14.11
C GLU A 107 -2.80 -2.44 14.17
N THR A 108 -3.60 -3.50 14.03
CA THR A 108 -3.06 -4.87 13.99
C THR A 108 -2.21 -5.12 12.74
N LEU A 109 -2.62 -4.62 11.58
CA LEU A 109 -1.85 -4.73 10.35
C LEU A 109 -0.50 -4.00 10.42
N GLY A 110 -0.44 -2.87 11.13
CA GLY A 110 0.79 -2.12 11.35
C GLY A 110 1.81 -2.81 12.26
N GLN A 111 1.43 -3.87 12.98
CA GLN A 111 2.33 -4.59 13.88
C GLN A 111 3.04 -5.75 13.19
N GLN A 112 4.26 -6.06 13.66
CA GLN A 112 4.96 -7.25 13.21
C GLN A 112 4.27 -8.55 13.70
N PRO A 113 4.25 -9.61 12.90
CA PRO A 113 4.85 -9.77 11.56
C PRO A 113 3.94 -9.31 10.41
N HIS A 114 2.74 -8.75 10.68
CA HIS A 114 1.74 -8.46 9.64
C HIS A 114 2.20 -7.34 8.70
N CYS A 115 2.90 -6.33 9.24
CA CYS A 115 3.47 -5.25 8.43
C CYS A 115 4.45 -5.79 7.38
N SER A 116 5.37 -6.69 7.75
CA SER A 116 6.27 -7.34 6.79
C SER A 116 5.52 -8.18 5.75
N ARG A 117 4.39 -8.80 6.13
CA ARG A 117 3.56 -9.55 5.18
C ARG A 117 2.90 -8.65 4.11
N LEU A 118 2.61 -7.40 4.43
CA LEU A 118 2.13 -6.43 3.42
C LEU A 118 3.21 -6.15 2.38
N THR A 119 4.46 -5.98 2.80
CA THR A 119 5.59 -5.81 1.88
C THR A 119 5.79 -7.06 1.01
N GLU A 120 5.71 -8.26 1.60
CA GLU A 120 5.80 -9.53 0.85
C GLU A 120 4.69 -9.66 -0.22
N ILE A 121 3.48 -9.18 0.06
CA ILE A 121 2.37 -9.14 -0.94
C ILE A 121 2.77 -8.23 -2.10
N PHE A 122 3.24 -7.02 -1.81
CA PHE A 122 3.70 -6.08 -2.83
C PHE A 122 4.82 -6.68 -3.69
N ASP A 123 5.87 -7.19 -3.06
CA ASP A 123 7.01 -7.80 -3.75
C ASP A 123 6.58 -8.98 -4.63
N THR A 124 5.66 -9.81 -4.13
CA THR A 124 5.12 -10.94 -4.91
C THR A 124 4.35 -10.48 -6.15
N ILE A 125 3.59 -9.38 -6.03
CA ILE A 125 2.87 -8.80 -7.18
C ILE A 125 3.85 -8.26 -8.20
N VAL A 126 4.86 -7.49 -7.79
CA VAL A 126 5.89 -6.93 -8.68
C VAL A 126 6.66 -8.06 -9.38
N LYS A 127 7.06 -9.12 -8.66
CA LYS A 127 7.71 -10.30 -9.26
C LYS A 127 6.89 -10.95 -10.34
N LYS A 128 5.59 -11.15 -10.09
CA LYS A 128 4.67 -11.73 -11.08
C LYS A 128 4.50 -10.84 -12.32
N LEU A 129 4.40 -9.53 -12.10
CA LEU A 129 4.32 -8.57 -13.20
C LEU A 129 5.62 -8.52 -14.01
N GLY A 130 6.78 -8.47 -13.34
CA GLY A 130 8.08 -8.49 -14.00
C GLY A 130 8.35 -9.74 -14.81
N ALA A 131 7.80 -10.88 -14.39
CA ALA A 131 7.89 -12.12 -15.17
C ALA A 131 6.92 -12.15 -16.36
N ALA A 132 5.76 -11.50 -16.25
CA ALA A 132 4.73 -11.49 -17.28
C ALA A 132 4.93 -10.40 -18.34
N VAL A 133 5.51 -9.26 -17.96
CA VAL A 133 5.70 -8.08 -18.81
C VAL A 133 7.18 -7.89 -19.06
N SER A 134 7.60 -8.17 -20.30
CA SER A 134 9.02 -8.29 -20.67
C SER A 134 9.82 -7.00 -20.59
N ASP A 135 9.20 -5.84 -20.63
CA ASP A 135 9.80 -4.52 -20.56
C ASP A 135 9.49 -3.74 -19.27
N LEU A 136 8.75 -4.33 -18.33
CA LEU A 136 8.48 -3.72 -17.04
C LEU A 136 9.79 -3.52 -16.26
N GLY A 137 10.05 -2.28 -15.86
CA GLY A 137 11.22 -1.91 -15.08
C GLY A 137 12.46 -1.55 -15.90
N GLN A 138 12.38 -1.47 -17.24
CA GLN A 138 13.51 -1.03 -18.06
C GLN A 138 13.82 0.44 -17.82
N ASP A 139 12.83 1.31 -17.94
CA ASP A 139 12.95 2.74 -17.71
C ASP A 139 12.25 3.10 -16.40
N THR A 140 13.03 3.55 -15.43
CA THR A 140 12.55 3.82 -14.09
C THR A 140 12.66 5.29 -13.72
N ALA A 141 11.74 5.75 -12.87
CA ALA A 141 11.83 7.07 -12.25
C ALA A 141 11.53 6.96 -10.76
N GLY A 142 12.21 7.79 -9.98
CA GLY A 142 12.00 7.83 -8.54
C GLY A 142 11.72 9.23 -8.04
N ASP A 143 10.85 9.33 -7.05
CA ASP A 143 10.52 10.58 -6.36
C ASP A 143 10.00 10.28 -4.96
N SER A 144 9.84 11.32 -4.17
CA SER A 144 9.27 11.23 -2.84
C SER A 144 8.12 12.22 -2.63
N THR A 145 7.14 11.78 -1.88
CA THR A 145 5.97 12.60 -1.52
C THR A 145 5.69 12.50 -0.02
N TRP A 146 4.98 13.48 0.50
CA TRP A 146 4.57 13.48 1.91
C TRP A 146 3.35 12.59 2.14
N LEU A 147 3.30 12.00 3.34
CA LEU A 147 2.12 11.31 3.86
C LEU A 147 1.73 11.94 5.20
N HIS A 148 0.49 12.38 5.31
CA HIS A 148 -0.02 12.90 6.57
C HIS A 148 -0.20 11.80 7.61
N ALA A 149 0.32 12.00 8.83
CA ALA A 149 0.01 11.14 9.95
C ALA A 149 -1.46 11.31 10.36
N ARG A 150 -2.12 10.20 10.71
CA ARG A 150 -3.47 10.23 11.29
C ARG A 150 -3.45 10.70 12.75
N ALA A 151 -2.36 10.43 13.45
CA ALA A 151 -2.15 10.84 14.84
C ALA A 151 -1.55 12.25 14.92
N LYS A 152 -1.91 12.99 15.96
CA LYS A 152 -1.24 14.26 16.27
C LYS A 152 0.11 14.00 16.93
N SER A 153 1.04 14.95 16.82
CA SER A 153 2.43 14.84 17.31
C SER A 153 2.57 14.47 18.80
N SER A 154 1.58 14.74 19.62
CA SER A 154 1.59 14.47 21.07
C SER A 154 0.90 13.16 21.47
N SER A 155 0.46 12.33 20.51
CA SER A 155 -0.31 11.15 20.82
C SER A 155 0.56 9.97 21.28
N GLY A 156 -0.01 9.09 22.12
CA GLY A 156 0.64 7.85 22.53
C GLY A 156 0.96 6.87 21.38
N ALA A 157 0.30 7.04 20.24
CA ALA A 157 0.55 6.24 19.02
C ALA A 157 1.98 6.41 18.51
N VAL A 158 2.52 7.63 18.56
CA VAL A 158 3.91 7.91 18.15
C VAL A 158 4.93 7.14 19.00
N LYS A 159 4.67 6.99 20.30
CA LYS A 159 5.54 6.21 21.20
C LYS A 159 5.45 4.70 20.91
N SER A 160 4.28 4.20 20.54
CA SER A 160 4.09 2.80 20.15
C SER A 160 4.85 2.47 18.88
N GLU A 161 4.75 3.30 17.84
CA GLU A 161 5.50 3.15 16.59
C GLU A 161 7.02 3.13 16.81
N GLN A 162 7.51 3.98 17.71
CA GLN A 162 8.93 4.01 18.08
C GLN A 162 9.41 2.70 18.71
N ALA A 163 8.60 2.12 19.57
CA ALA A 163 8.93 0.85 20.24
C ALA A 163 9.02 -0.33 19.26
N GLU A 164 8.30 -0.26 18.13
CA GLU A 164 8.30 -1.30 17.09
C GLU A 164 9.35 -1.08 15.99
N GLY A 165 10.15 -0.03 16.08
CA GLY A 165 11.17 0.31 15.07
C GLY A 165 10.58 0.84 13.76
N LEU A 166 9.31 1.26 13.76
CA LEU A 166 8.65 1.87 12.61
C LEU A 166 9.13 3.32 12.42
N PRO A 167 9.01 3.88 11.21
CA PRO A 167 9.33 5.28 10.97
C PRO A 167 8.54 6.19 11.90
N GLN A 168 9.19 7.22 12.42
CA GLN A 168 8.53 8.19 13.28
C GLN A 168 7.94 9.32 12.45
N PRO A 169 6.67 9.69 12.68
CA PRO A 169 6.12 10.89 12.06
C PRO A 169 6.83 12.13 12.62
N ALA A 170 7.18 13.04 11.76
CA ALA A 170 7.83 14.28 12.11
C ALA A 170 7.21 15.47 11.36
N GLY A 171 7.52 16.69 11.80
CA GLY A 171 7.21 17.90 11.04
C GLY A 171 8.02 17.94 9.75
N GLY A 172 7.37 18.22 8.63
CA GLY A 172 8.01 18.51 7.35
C GLY A 172 7.64 19.92 6.90
N ARG A 173 8.57 20.56 6.18
CA ARG A 173 8.37 21.90 5.61
C ARG A 173 8.99 21.93 4.21
N LYS A 174 8.24 22.46 3.24
CA LYS A 174 8.73 22.71 1.88
C LYS A 174 8.44 24.15 1.52
N GLU A 175 9.47 24.85 1.08
CA GLU A 175 9.37 26.22 0.60
C GLU A 175 9.46 26.22 -0.93
N TYR A 176 8.59 26.96 -1.55
CA TYR A 176 8.62 27.25 -2.97
C TYR A 176 9.15 28.67 -3.14
N VAL A 177 10.18 28.81 -3.94
CA VAL A 177 10.80 30.09 -4.25
C VAL A 177 10.55 30.45 -5.71
N ASP A 178 10.45 31.76 -6.00
CA ASP A 178 10.41 32.27 -7.36
C ASP A 178 11.81 32.37 -7.98
N ASP A 179 11.87 32.88 -9.20
CA ASP A 179 13.13 33.06 -9.94
C ASP A 179 14.09 34.05 -9.26
N ASP A 180 13.57 34.95 -8.41
CA ASP A 180 14.32 35.91 -7.62
C ASP A 180 14.75 35.36 -6.25
N GLY A 181 14.44 34.11 -5.96
CA GLY A 181 14.78 33.42 -4.71
C GLY A 181 13.89 33.79 -3.51
N GLN A 182 12.75 34.46 -3.76
CA GLN A 182 11.81 34.80 -2.69
C GLN A 182 10.83 33.67 -2.44
N VAL A 183 10.55 33.39 -1.15
CA VAL A 183 9.60 32.35 -0.76
C VAL A 183 8.17 32.79 -1.14
N THR A 184 7.60 32.13 -2.12
CA THR A 184 6.23 32.38 -2.60
C THR A 184 5.18 31.56 -1.87
N ARG A 185 5.57 30.37 -1.39
CA ARG A 185 4.67 29.46 -0.68
C ARG A 185 5.44 28.57 0.29
N VAL A 186 4.88 28.39 1.47
CA VAL A 186 5.37 27.43 2.47
C VAL A 186 4.31 26.35 2.63
N PHE A 187 4.72 25.09 2.58
CA PHE A 187 3.87 23.95 2.86
C PHE A 187 4.43 23.19 4.05
N GLU A 188 3.63 23.05 5.09
CA GLU A 188 4.00 22.33 6.31
C GLU A 188 3.06 21.14 6.53
N TRP A 189 3.62 20.03 6.98
CA TRP A 189 2.83 18.84 7.34
C TRP A 189 3.44 18.12 8.54
N PHE A 190 2.64 17.30 9.18
CA PHE A 190 3.09 16.34 10.18
C PHE A 190 2.82 14.92 9.66
N GLY A 191 3.85 14.09 9.59
CA GLY A 191 3.70 12.74 9.05
C GLY A 191 5.00 12.09 8.62
N TYR A 192 4.97 11.48 7.46
CA TYR A 192 6.01 10.65 6.88
C TYR A 192 6.38 11.14 5.49
N LYS A 193 7.41 10.51 4.92
CA LYS A 193 7.80 10.66 3.54
C LYS A 193 7.70 9.29 2.86
N LEU A 194 6.99 9.21 1.75
CA LEU A 194 6.90 8.04 0.90
C LEU A 194 7.86 8.22 -0.27
N HIS A 195 8.81 7.32 -0.41
CA HIS A 195 9.69 7.24 -1.56
C HIS A 195 9.20 6.12 -2.47
N LEU A 196 9.15 6.37 -3.77
CA LEU A 196 8.71 5.43 -4.78
C LEU A 196 9.77 5.30 -5.89
N LEU A 197 9.93 4.10 -6.39
CA LEU A 197 10.54 3.82 -7.68
C LEU A 197 9.47 3.21 -8.57
N VAL A 198 9.26 3.81 -9.73
CA VAL A 198 8.18 3.42 -10.66
C VAL A 198 8.74 3.08 -12.02
N ASP A 199 8.05 2.19 -12.74
CA ASP A 199 8.24 2.01 -14.18
C ASP A 199 7.57 3.16 -14.92
N VAL A 200 8.32 3.82 -15.80
CA VAL A 200 7.85 5.04 -16.51
C VAL A 200 6.81 4.70 -17.56
N LYS A 201 6.96 3.56 -18.24
CA LYS A 201 6.09 3.16 -19.34
C LYS A 201 4.74 2.64 -18.88
N HIS A 202 4.74 1.83 -17.81
CA HIS A 202 3.55 1.15 -17.29
C HIS A 202 2.94 1.85 -16.08
N GLU A 203 3.58 2.90 -15.55
CA GLU A 203 3.15 3.65 -14.36
C GLU A 203 2.92 2.75 -13.13
N VAL A 204 3.77 1.71 -12.98
CA VAL A 204 3.69 0.73 -11.90
C VAL A 204 4.78 0.98 -10.87
N ALA A 205 4.42 1.01 -9.59
CA ALA A 205 5.39 1.05 -8.51
C ALA A 205 6.17 -0.28 -8.44
N LEU A 206 7.51 -0.20 -8.49
CA LEU A 206 8.44 -1.33 -8.43
C LEU A 206 9.04 -1.51 -7.04
N ALA A 207 9.19 -0.40 -6.31
CA ALA A 207 9.68 -0.38 -4.94
C ALA A 207 9.10 0.81 -4.18
N TYR A 208 9.01 0.70 -2.87
CA TYR A 208 8.60 1.79 -1.99
C TYR A 208 9.31 1.73 -0.63
N GLU A 209 9.49 2.89 -0.02
CA GLU A 209 9.97 3.02 1.36
C GLU A 209 9.21 4.15 2.06
N VAL A 210 8.72 3.89 3.26
CA VAL A 210 8.13 4.92 4.12
C VAL A 210 9.16 5.29 5.19
N THR A 211 9.48 6.57 5.28
CA THR A 211 10.49 7.08 6.20
C THR A 211 9.97 8.24 7.04
N SER A 212 10.75 8.67 8.03
CA SER A 212 10.55 9.98 8.65
C SER A 212 10.74 11.10 7.60
N THR A 213 10.11 12.24 7.81
CA THR A 213 10.24 13.42 6.94
C THR A 213 11.68 13.93 6.82
N THR A 214 12.57 13.55 7.75
CA THR A 214 13.99 13.97 7.78
C THR A 214 14.90 13.10 6.92
N ALA A 215 14.44 11.94 6.42
CA ALA A 215 15.26 11.08 5.60
C ALA A 215 15.52 11.68 4.21
N GLY A 216 16.78 11.63 3.79
CA GLY A 216 17.22 12.11 2.47
C GLY A 216 16.89 11.13 1.35
N ASP A 217 16.62 11.66 0.15
CA ASP A 217 16.33 10.84 -1.03
C ASP A 217 17.56 10.02 -1.46
N GLY A 218 18.76 10.59 -1.36
CA GLY A 218 20.02 9.90 -1.67
C GLY A 218 20.33 8.71 -0.74
N GLU A 219 19.85 8.72 0.50
CA GLU A 219 20.00 7.59 1.43
C GLU A 219 18.99 6.48 1.16
N THR A 220 17.82 6.84 0.63
CA THR A 220 16.71 5.90 0.41
C THR A 220 16.79 5.22 -0.96
N LEU A 221 17.26 5.92 -1.99
CA LEU A 221 17.36 5.39 -3.34
C LEU A 221 18.09 4.03 -3.44
N PRO A 222 19.23 3.79 -2.76
CA PRO A 222 19.88 2.48 -2.78
C PRO A 222 19.01 1.31 -2.28
N LYS A 223 18.09 1.57 -1.35
CA LYS A 223 17.16 0.56 -0.83
C LYS A 223 16.07 0.27 -1.85
N LEU A 224 15.51 1.32 -2.47
CA LEU A 224 14.50 1.20 -3.52
C LEU A 224 15.04 0.41 -4.72
N LEU A 225 16.25 0.74 -5.18
CA LEU A 225 16.90 0.00 -6.26
C LEU A 225 17.08 -1.47 -5.90
N LYS A 226 17.58 -1.75 -4.70
CA LYS A 226 17.74 -3.13 -4.25
C LYS A 226 16.41 -3.88 -4.23
N GLN A 227 15.34 -3.29 -3.68
CA GLN A 227 14.02 -3.93 -3.65
C GLN A 227 13.49 -4.19 -5.07
N ALA A 228 13.62 -3.21 -5.97
CA ALA A 228 13.20 -3.38 -7.36
C ALA A 228 13.99 -4.49 -8.07
N GLN A 229 15.31 -4.54 -7.91
CA GLN A 229 16.17 -5.58 -8.47
C GLN A 229 15.86 -6.98 -7.91
N ASP A 230 15.59 -7.09 -6.61
CA ASP A 230 15.19 -8.35 -5.96
C ASP A 230 13.82 -8.86 -6.49
N ASN A 231 12.99 -7.97 -7.02
CA ASN A 231 11.65 -8.24 -7.52
C ASN A 231 11.57 -8.40 -9.05
N LEU A 232 12.50 -7.85 -9.79
CA LEU A 232 12.56 -7.92 -11.25
C LEU A 232 13.55 -9.01 -11.74
N PRO A 233 13.42 -9.47 -12.99
CA PRO A 233 14.46 -10.29 -13.60
C PRO A 233 15.84 -9.58 -13.59
N PRO A 234 16.97 -10.34 -13.58
CA PRO A 234 18.31 -9.75 -13.62
C PRO A 234 18.48 -8.78 -14.76
N ASP A 235 19.28 -7.74 -14.54
CA ASP A 235 19.67 -6.72 -15.54
C ASP A 235 18.47 -6.01 -16.22
N ARG A 236 17.33 -5.97 -15.53
CA ARG A 236 16.11 -5.40 -16.09
C ARG A 236 16.14 -3.86 -16.11
N ILE A 237 16.65 -3.21 -15.08
CA ILE A 237 16.69 -1.75 -14.97
C ILE A 237 17.83 -1.25 -15.85
N GLN A 238 17.50 -0.42 -16.84
CA GLN A 238 18.45 0.14 -17.80
C GLN A 238 18.64 1.64 -17.61
N THR A 239 17.59 2.34 -17.21
CA THR A 239 17.64 3.78 -16.98
C THR A 239 16.95 4.15 -15.66
N LEU A 240 17.46 5.19 -15.03
CA LEU A 240 16.92 5.76 -13.80
C LEU A 240 16.88 7.29 -13.90
N ALA A 241 15.68 7.86 -13.82
CA ALA A 241 15.48 9.29 -13.61
C ALA A 241 15.17 9.56 -12.13
N TYR A 242 15.88 10.48 -11.52
CA TYR A 242 15.65 10.88 -10.13
C TYR A 242 15.87 12.39 -9.95
N ASP A 243 15.27 12.98 -8.89
CA ASP A 243 15.48 14.40 -8.61
C ASP A 243 16.93 14.70 -8.21
N LYS A 244 17.38 15.92 -8.48
CA LYS A 244 18.71 16.45 -8.13
C LYS A 244 19.08 16.26 -6.65
N ALA A 245 18.09 16.13 -5.76
CA ALA A 245 18.32 15.83 -4.34
C ALA A 245 19.04 14.48 -4.10
N ALA A 246 19.00 13.56 -5.06
CA ALA A 246 19.72 12.28 -5.02
C ALA A 246 21.02 12.29 -5.85
N ASP A 247 21.41 13.43 -6.42
CA ASP A 247 22.65 13.61 -7.20
C ASP A 247 23.87 13.60 -6.26
N ASP A 248 24.29 12.39 -5.89
CA ASP A 248 25.45 12.12 -5.03
C ASP A 248 26.42 11.17 -5.73
N ASN A 249 27.71 11.44 -5.57
CA ASN A 249 28.79 10.61 -6.06
C ASN A 249 28.70 9.12 -5.62
N LYS A 250 28.11 8.82 -4.47
CA LYS A 250 27.88 7.43 -4.00
C LYS A 250 26.82 6.75 -4.84
N VAL A 251 25.74 7.46 -5.16
CA VAL A 251 24.66 6.97 -6.03
C VAL A 251 25.21 6.71 -7.42
N HIS A 252 25.92 7.66 -8.03
CA HIS A 252 26.53 7.49 -9.36
C HIS A 252 27.49 6.30 -9.43
N ARG A 253 28.36 6.13 -8.42
CA ARG A 253 29.28 4.98 -8.37
C ARG A 253 28.55 3.65 -8.28
N ARG A 254 27.40 3.61 -7.62
CA ARG A 254 26.58 2.42 -7.53
C ARG A 254 25.91 2.11 -8.86
N LEU A 255 25.23 3.09 -9.46
CA LEU A 255 24.59 2.95 -10.78
C LEU A 255 25.59 2.49 -11.84
N ALA A 256 26.79 3.10 -11.89
CA ALA A 256 27.84 2.70 -12.81
C ALA A 256 28.31 1.24 -12.60
N LYS A 257 28.30 0.71 -11.36
CA LYS A 257 28.62 -0.71 -11.10
C LYS A 257 27.52 -1.65 -11.56
N GLU A 258 26.29 -1.19 -11.59
CA GLU A 258 25.10 -1.94 -11.95
C GLU A 258 24.71 -1.73 -13.44
N ASN A 259 25.53 -0.98 -14.22
CA ASN A 259 25.30 -0.60 -15.62
C ASN A 259 23.95 0.11 -15.85
N ILE A 260 23.53 0.96 -14.93
CA ILE A 260 22.33 1.79 -14.99
C ILE A 260 22.71 3.25 -15.24
#